data_b49246cc70dcea3a83b9099eed916b7b
#
_entry.id   b49246cc70dcea3a83b9099eed916b7b
#
_cell.length_a   1.000
_cell.length_b   1.000
_cell.length_c   1.000
_cell.angle_alpha   90.00
_cell.angle_beta   90.00
_cell.angle_gamma   90.00
#
_symmetry.space_group_name_H-M   'P 1'
#
loop_
_entity.id
_entity.type
_entity.pdbx_description
1 polymer ?
#
loop_
_entity_poly.entity_id
_entity_poly.type
_entity_poly.pdbx_seq_one_letter_code
_entity_poly.pdbx_strand_id
1 'polypeptide(L)'
;AQLTEYEHYYIHEISGGMKQRVALLRALACDPKVLLMDEPLGAVDFQMRQLLQVQLENILGQKKTTSLMVTHDVDESIYLSDRVIVMSRNHGKILEDVKIDLPRPRDRTTPEYHAYVDHLTEILKSALDGGVFTQEDKDIMEFIQGVESGKEPLREAMGTSA
;
A
#
# COMPACT_ATOMS: atom_id res chain seq x y z
N ALA A 1 -9.63 14.86 9.53
CA ALA A 1 -8.77 13.72 9.92
C ALA A 1 -9.26 13.01 11.19
N GLN A 2 -10.40 13.47 11.77
CA GLN A 2 -11.02 12.89 12.97
C GLN A 2 -10.03 12.73 14.14
N LEU A 3 -9.19 13.75 14.36
CA LEU A 3 -8.18 13.77 15.43
C LEU A 3 -8.48 14.81 16.53
N THR A 4 -9.61 15.51 16.46
CA THR A 4 -9.97 16.61 17.37
C THR A 4 -10.03 16.15 18.84
N GLU A 5 -10.51 14.94 19.10
CA GLU A 5 -10.60 14.39 20.46
C GLU A 5 -9.21 14.07 21.06
N TYR A 6 -8.16 14.03 20.24
CA TYR A 6 -6.79 13.66 20.61
C TYR A 6 -5.83 14.85 20.55
N GLU A 7 -6.31 16.08 20.44
CA GLU A 7 -5.47 17.27 20.29
C GLU A 7 -4.55 17.54 21.49
N HIS A 8 -4.92 17.04 22.67
CA HIS A 8 -4.14 17.18 23.92
C HIS A 8 -3.28 15.94 24.24
N TYR A 9 -3.32 14.90 23.39
CA TYR A 9 -2.55 13.66 23.63
C TYR A 9 -1.10 13.81 23.16
N TYR A 10 -0.19 13.25 23.92
CA TYR A 10 1.20 13.14 23.50
C TYR A 10 1.36 12.06 22.41
N ILE A 11 2.44 12.17 21.62
CA ILE A 11 2.66 11.26 20.49
C ILE A 11 2.79 9.78 20.89
N HIS A 12 3.21 9.51 22.11
CA HIS A 12 3.32 8.14 22.63
C HIS A 12 1.97 7.55 23.10
N GLU A 13 0.95 8.38 23.28
CA GLU A 13 -0.39 7.98 23.71
C GLU A 13 -1.33 7.66 22.54
N ILE A 14 -0.95 7.98 21.31
CA ILE A 14 -1.75 7.74 20.12
C ILE A 14 -1.29 6.51 19.35
N SER A 15 -2.22 5.85 18.63
CA SER A 15 -1.95 4.65 17.85
C SER A 15 -1.00 4.90 16.66
N GLY A 16 -0.41 3.84 16.10
CA GLY A 16 0.44 3.91 14.92
C GLY A 16 -0.26 4.57 13.73
N GLY A 17 -1.50 4.18 13.45
CA GLY A 17 -2.30 4.79 12.39
C GLY A 17 -2.63 6.27 12.64
N MET A 18 -2.84 6.67 13.91
CA MET A 18 -3.00 8.09 14.26
C MET A 18 -1.72 8.88 14.04
N LYS A 19 -0.56 8.31 14.42
CA LYS A 19 0.76 8.93 14.15
C LYS A 19 0.98 9.15 12.66
N GLN A 20 0.62 8.16 11.84
CA GLN A 20 0.75 8.25 10.39
C GLN A 20 -0.16 9.35 9.81
N ARG A 21 -1.41 9.44 10.26
CA ARG A 21 -2.33 10.54 9.89
C ARG A 21 -1.79 11.92 10.28
N VAL A 22 -1.26 12.05 11.48
CA VAL A 22 -0.64 13.31 11.94
C VAL A 22 0.56 13.68 11.07
N ALA A 23 1.41 12.73 10.72
CA ALA A 23 2.57 12.96 9.87
C ALA A 23 2.15 13.44 8.46
N LEU A 24 1.14 12.80 7.87
CA LEU A 24 0.59 13.19 6.57
C LEU A 24 0.01 14.61 6.62
N LEU A 25 -0.81 14.92 7.62
CA LEU A 25 -1.40 16.26 7.78
C LEU A 25 -0.34 17.33 8.00
N ARG A 26 0.69 17.03 8.77
CA ARG A 26 1.83 17.94 8.99
C ARG A 26 2.55 18.25 7.68
N ALA A 27 2.80 17.24 6.84
CA ALA A 27 3.43 17.44 5.54
C ALA A 27 2.54 18.32 4.62
N LEU A 28 1.24 18.06 4.59
CA LEU A 28 0.27 18.81 3.79
C LEU A 28 0.04 20.25 4.29
N ALA A 29 0.18 20.50 5.60
CA ALA A 29 0.02 21.83 6.18
C ALA A 29 1.09 22.83 5.72
N CYS A 30 2.26 22.32 5.29
CA CYS A 30 3.34 23.15 4.72
C CYS A 30 3.06 23.63 3.29
N ASP A 31 1.93 23.26 2.71
CA ASP A 31 1.54 23.57 1.32
C ASP A 31 2.63 23.23 0.29
N PRO A 32 3.09 21.97 0.24
CA PRO A 32 4.22 21.58 -0.56
C PRO A 32 3.85 21.57 -2.05
N LYS A 33 4.81 21.96 -2.91
CA LYS A 33 4.68 21.76 -4.37
C LYS A 33 4.86 20.30 -4.77
N VAL A 34 5.70 19.57 -4.04
CA VAL A 34 5.97 18.14 -4.22
C VAL A 34 5.84 17.44 -2.88
N LEU A 35 5.07 16.37 -2.83
CA LEU A 35 4.86 15.52 -1.65
C LEU A 35 5.45 14.14 -1.90
N LEU A 36 6.41 13.74 -1.07
CA LEU A 36 6.98 12.39 -1.09
C LEU A 36 6.36 11.58 0.04
N MET A 37 5.85 10.41 -0.29
CA MET A 37 5.17 9.51 0.66
C MET A 37 5.77 8.10 0.52
N ASP A 38 6.15 7.54 1.66
CA ASP A 38 6.64 6.17 1.76
C ASP A 38 5.68 5.40 2.67
N GLU A 39 4.98 4.41 2.08
CA GLU A 39 3.94 3.61 2.74
C GLU A 39 2.95 4.44 3.58
N PRO A 40 2.31 5.50 3.02
CA PRO A 40 1.60 6.50 3.81
C PRO A 40 0.40 5.96 4.59
N LEU A 41 -0.14 4.81 4.20
CA LEU A 41 -1.29 4.18 4.83
C LEU A 41 -1.03 2.74 5.32
N GLY A 42 0.23 2.30 5.35
CA GLY A 42 0.60 0.94 5.70
C GLY A 42 0.21 0.50 7.13
N ALA A 43 0.25 1.42 8.11
CA ALA A 43 -0.07 1.12 9.51
C ALA A 43 -1.55 1.37 9.88
N VAL A 44 -2.43 1.54 8.89
CA VAL A 44 -3.85 1.88 9.10
C VAL A 44 -4.72 0.68 8.75
N ASP A 45 -5.77 0.42 9.57
CA ASP A 45 -6.75 -0.61 9.27
C ASP A 45 -7.50 -0.36 7.95
N PHE A 46 -8.09 -1.42 7.40
CA PHE A 46 -8.71 -1.40 6.07
C PHE A 46 -9.79 -0.32 5.90
N GLN A 47 -10.70 -0.18 6.86
CA GLN A 47 -11.81 0.79 6.74
C GLN A 47 -11.29 2.22 6.80
N MET A 48 -10.39 2.48 7.73
CA MET A 48 -9.77 3.79 7.87
C MET A 48 -8.88 4.14 6.67
N ARG A 49 -8.20 3.14 6.09
CA ARG A 49 -7.38 3.32 4.88
C ARG A 49 -8.21 3.86 3.73
N GLN A 50 -9.36 3.26 3.43
CA GLN A 50 -10.24 3.74 2.36
C GLN A 50 -10.70 5.18 2.59
N LEU A 51 -11.08 5.54 3.82
CA LEU A 51 -11.47 6.90 4.16
C LEU A 51 -10.32 7.88 3.94
N LEU A 52 -9.11 7.52 4.35
CA LEU A 52 -7.93 8.37 4.19
C LEU A 52 -7.51 8.51 2.72
N GLN A 53 -7.67 7.49 1.91
CA GLN A 53 -7.43 7.56 0.47
C GLN A 53 -8.35 8.58 -0.19
N VAL A 54 -9.65 8.55 0.11
CA VAL A 54 -10.61 9.56 -0.38
C VAL A 54 -10.22 10.97 0.07
N GLN A 55 -9.85 11.14 1.34
CA GLN A 55 -9.43 12.45 1.85
C GLN A 55 -8.15 12.95 1.18
N LEU A 56 -7.17 12.06 0.99
CA LEU A 56 -5.90 12.39 0.35
C LEU A 56 -6.10 12.78 -1.11
N GLU A 57 -6.89 12.00 -1.85
CA GLU A 57 -7.25 12.34 -3.24
C GLU A 57 -7.85 13.73 -3.36
N ASN A 58 -8.83 14.06 -2.50
CA ASN A 58 -9.48 15.36 -2.49
C ASN A 58 -8.48 16.51 -2.20
N ILE A 59 -7.58 16.31 -1.23
CA ILE A 59 -6.60 17.35 -0.87
C ILE A 59 -5.60 17.57 -2.01
N LEU A 60 -5.05 16.47 -2.57
CA LEU A 60 -4.08 16.54 -3.66
C LEU A 60 -4.70 17.18 -4.92
N GLY A 61 -5.94 16.81 -5.24
CA GLY A 61 -6.67 17.36 -6.39
C GLY A 61 -6.97 18.86 -6.26
N GLN A 62 -7.37 19.32 -5.08
CA GLN A 62 -7.64 20.73 -4.82
C GLN A 62 -6.38 21.59 -4.87
N LYS A 63 -5.28 21.11 -4.31
CA LYS A 63 -4.02 21.85 -4.23
C LYS A 63 -3.12 21.71 -5.47
N LYS A 64 -3.46 20.82 -6.39
CA LYS A 64 -2.62 20.46 -7.56
C LYS A 64 -1.18 20.13 -7.15
N THR A 65 -1.02 19.49 -6.00
CA THR A 65 0.29 19.07 -5.50
C THR A 65 0.78 17.87 -6.29
N THR A 66 2.01 17.94 -6.80
CA THR A 66 2.68 16.78 -7.38
C THR A 66 3.03 15.80 -6.25
N SER A 67 2.61 14.55 -6.37
CA SER A 67 2.93 13.53 -5.36
C SER A 67 3.70 12.37 -5.95
N LEU A 68 4.68 11.87 -5.21
CA LEU A 68 5.36 10.61 -5.45
C LEU A 68 5.12 9.72 -4.24
N MET A 69 4.49 8.56 -4.48
CA MET A 69 4.15 7.61 -3.43
C MET A 69 4.81 6.27 -3.71
N VAL A 70 5.39 5.69 -2.68
CA VAL A 70 5.83 4.29 -2.66
C VAL A 70 4.82 3.51 -1.86
N THR A 71 4.32 2.42 -2.42
CA THR A 71 3.39 1.49 -1.75
C THR A 71 3.53 0.09 -2.34
N HIS A 72 3.22 -0.92 -1.56
CA HIS A 72 3.08 -2.30 -2.02
C HIS A 72 1.60 -2.67 -2.31
N ASP A 73 0.67 -1.77 -2.04
CA ASP A 73 -0.77 -1.98 -2.24
C ASP A 73 -1.17 -1.53 -3.66
N VAL A 74 -1.58 -2.52 -4.47
CA VAL A 74 -2.00 -2.30 -5.87
C VAL A 74 -3.23 -1.40 -5.95
N ASP A 75 -4.24 -1.64 -5.09
CA ASP A 75 -5.46 -0.83 -5.06
C ASP A 75 -5.14 0.63 -4.71
N GLU A 76 -4.29 0.86 -3.71
CA GLU A 76 -3.84 2.21 -3.34
C GLU A 76 -3.12 2.91 -4.49
N SER A 77 -2.23 2.20 -5.18
CA SER A 77 -1.49 2.75 -6.32
C SER A 77 -2.41 3.18 -7.46
N ILE A 78 -3.41 2.35 -7.82
CA ILE A 78 -4.40 2.68 -8.83
C ILE A 78 -5.30 3.82 -8.37
N TYR A 79 -5.77 3.78 -7.11
CA TYR A 79 -6.74 4.75 -6.61
C TYR A 79 -6.18 6.18 -6.56
N LEU A 80 -4.94 6.35 -6.13
CA LEU A 80 -4.35 7.67 -5.87
C LEU A 80 -3.52 8.23 -7.03
N SER A 81 -2.94 7.39 -7.90
CA SER A 81 -1.93 7.85 -8.86
C SER A 81 -2.49 8.04 -10.27
N ASP A 82 -1.92 8.98 -11.03
CA ASP A 82 -2.18 9.12 -12.47
C ASP A 82 -1.24 8.23 -13.31
N ARG A 83 -0.17 7.73 -12.66
CA ARG A 83 0.86 6.90 -13.27
C ARG A 83 1.47 5.98 -12.23
N VAL A 84 1.61 4.71 -12.54
CA VAL A 84 2.17 3.68 -11.67
C VAL A 84 3.43 3.13 -12.31
N ILE A 85 4.55 3.18 -11.59
CA ILE A 85 5.81 2.57 -11.99
C ILE A 85 5.99 1.30 -11.19
N VAL A 86 5.93 0.16 -11.87
CA VAL A 86 6.18 -1.14 -11.24
C VAL A 86 7.68 -1.43 -11.26
N MET A 87 8.23 -1.72 -10.09
CA MET A 87 9.67 -1.97 -9.94
C MET A 87 9.93 -3.40 -9.50
N SER A 88 11.01 -4.00 -10.01
CA SER A 88 11.44 -5.31 -9.57
C SER A 88 12.07 -5.24 -8.17
N ARG A 89 11.93 -6.33 -7.41
CA ARG A 89 12.59 -6.49 -6.11
C ARG A 89 14.12 -6.48 -6.24
N ASN A 90 14.64 -7.08 -7.31
CA ASN A 90 16.06 -7.20 -7.55
C ASN A 90 16.56 -6.03 -8.42
N HIS A 91 17.48 -5.22 -7.87
CA HIS A 91 18.17 -4.13 -8.55
C HIS A 91 17.32 -2.94 -8.99
N GLY A 92 16.07 -2.82 -8.51
CA GLY A 92 15.23 -1.66 -8.77
C GLY A 92 14.97 -1.36 -10.26
N LYS A 93 14.89 -2.41 -11.09
CA LYS A 93 14.55 -2.22 -12.51
C LYS A 93 13.08 -1.88 -12.65
N ILE A 94 12.77 -0.94 -13.52
CA ILE A 94 11.40 -0.66 -13.95
C ILE A 94 10.93 -1.86 -14.79
N LEU A 95 9.85 -2.49 -14.35
CA LEU A 95 9.21 -3.57 -15.07
C LEU A 95 8.17 -3.03 -16.04
N GLU A 96 7.37 -2.10 -15.56
CA GLU A 96 6.35 -1.44 -16.38
C GLU A 96 6.07 -0.03 -15.88
N ASP A 97 5.55 0.79 -16.79
CA ASP A 97 5.15 2.18 -16.58
C ASP A 97 3.73 2.33 -17.10
N VAL A 98 2.78 2.34 -16.18
CA VAL A 98 1.34 2.25 -16.48
C VAL A 98 0.68 3.60 -16.22
N LYS A 99 0.07 4.18 -17.24
CA LYS A 99 -0.80 5.35 -17.10
C LYS A 99 -2.20 4.91 -16.68
N ILE A 100 -2.74 5.54 -15.67
CA ILE A 100 -4.09 5.25 -15.16
C ILE A 100 -5.07 6.26 -15.75
N ASP A 101 -5.75 5.87 -16.83
CA ASP A 101 -6.73 6.71 -17.53
C ASP A 101 -8.16 6.49 -16.99
N LEU A 102 -8.33 6.51 -15.68
CA LEU A 102 -9.62 6.43 -15.01
C LEU A 102 -10.08 7.81 -14.55
N PRO A 103 -11.38 8.15 -14.73
CA PRO A 103 -11.93 9.42 -14.25
C PRO A 103 -11.85 9.50 -12.71
N ARG A 104 -11.74 10.72 -12.17
CA ARG A 104 -11.78 10.99 -10.73
C ARG A 104 -13.14 11.57 -10.33
N PRO A 105 -13.72 11.21 -9.19
CA PRO A 105 -13.27 10.19 -8.25
C PRO A 105 -13.34 8.78 -8.85
N ARG A 106 -12.35 7.95 -8.57
CA ARG A 106 -12.28 6.58 -9.11
C ARG A 106 -13.29 5.66 -8.42
N ASP A 107 -14.02 4.92 -9.24
CA ASP A 107 -14.98 3.91 -8.77
C ASP A 107 -14.34 2.51 -8.85
N ARG A 108 -14.09 1.94 -7.67
CA ARG A 108 -13.50 0.59 -7.53
C ARG A 108 -14.39 -0.53 -8.03
N THR A 109 -15.67 -0.27 -8.27
CA THR A 109 -16.64 -1.30 -8.68
C THR A 109 -16.67 -1.49 -10.20
N THR A 110 -16.01 -0.63 -10.96
CA THR A 110 -16.04 -0.67 -12.42
C THR A 110 -15.15 -1.77 -13.00
N PRO A 111 -15.55 -2.40 -14.12
CA PRO A 111 -14.71 -3.38 -14.80
C PRO A 111 -13.37 -2.81 -15.24
N GLU A 112 -13.32 -1.54 -15.63
CA GLU A 112 -12.11 -0.85 -16.04
C GLU A 112 -11.12 -0.72 -14.87
N TYR A 113 -11.60 -0.45 -13.65
CA TYR A 113 -10.76 -0.42 -12.46
C TYR A 113 -10.17 -1.79 -12.16
N HIS A 114 -11.00 -2.83 -12.21
CA HIS A 114 -10.56 -4.21 -12.00
C HIS A 114 -9.53 -4.67 -13.04
N ALA A 115 -9.67 -4.25 -14.30
CA ALA A 115 -8.68 -4.56 -15.33
C ALA A 115 -7.27 -4.02 -14.98
N TYR A 116 -7.17 -2.82 -14.38
CA TYR A 116 -5.89 -2.31 -13.88
C TYR A 116 -5.37 -3.12 -12.68
N VAL A 117 -6.24 -3.53 -11.75
CA VAL A 117 -5.85 -4.36 -10.61
C VAL A 117 -5.28 -5.69 -11.08
N ASP A 118 -5.98 -6.37 -11.99
CA ASP A 118 -5.55 -7.65 -12.54
C ASP A 118 -4.23 -7.52 -13.28
N HIS A 119 -4.09 -6.51 -14.15
CA HIS A 119 -2.88 -6.26 -14.91
C HIS A 119 -1.65 -6.01 -14.02
N LEU A 120 -1.74 -5.09 -13.05
CA LEU A 120 -0.63 -4.81 -12.14
C LEU A 120 -0.30 -6.00 -11.24
N THR A 121 -1.31 -6.74 -10.80
CA THR A 121 -1.12 -7.96 -10.00
C THR A 121 -0.39 -9.04 -10.79
N GLU A 122 -0.71 -9.21 -12.07
CA GLU A 122 -0.04 -10.17 -12.95
C GLU A 122 1.45 -9.82 -13.17
N ILE A 123 1.75 -8.53 -13.39
CA ILE A 123 3.14 -8.06 -13.51
C ILE A 123 3.92 -8.36 -12.22
N LEU A 124 3.33 -8.06 -11.06
CA LEU A 124 3.98 -8.32 -9.76
C LEU A 124 4.20 -9.82 -9.53
N LYS A 125 3.24 -10.68 -9.88
CA LYS A 125 3.39 -12.14 -9.81
C LYS A 125 4.50 -12.63 -10.73
N SER A 126 4.52 -12.19 -11.98
CA SER A 126 5.57 -12.58 -12.94
C SER A 126 6.96 -12.09 -12.51
N ALA A 127 7.04 -10.96 -11.85
CA ALA A 127 8.27 -10.44 -11.28
C ALA A 127 8.78 -11.27 -10.10
N LEU A 128 7.88 -11.88 -9.35
CA LEU A 128 8.21 -12.84 -8.29
C LEU A 128 8.68 -14.15 -8.87
N ASP A 129 8.02 -14.69 -9.90
CA ASP A 129 8.36 -15.97 -10.53
C ASP A 129 9.69 -15.92 -11.33
N GLY A 130 10.06 -14.78 -11.88
CA GLY A 130 11.32 -14.55 -12.62
C GLY A 130 12.51 -14.15 -11.74
N GLY A 131 12.29 -13.88 -10.46
CA GLY A 131 13.33 -13.55 -9.49
C GLY A 131 14.00 -14.78 -8.90
N VAL A 132 15.31 -14.69 -8.65
CA VAL A 132 16.01 -15.70 -7.82
C VAL A 132 15.49 -15.51 -6.39
N PHE A 133 14.50 -16.33 -6.02
CA PHE A 133 14.06 -16.40 -4.63
C PHE A 133 15.22 -16.83 -3.75
N THR A 134 15.44 -16.14 -2.67
CA THR A 134 16.29 -16.66 -1.58
C THR A 134 15.61 -17.91 -1.00
N GLN A 135 16.36 -18.77 -0.32
CA GLN A 135 15.76 -19.95 0.33
C GLN A 135 14.64 -19.52 1.30
N GLU A 136 14.84 -18.43 2.04
CA GLU A 136 13.83 -17.84 2.94
C GLU A 136 12.54 -17.43 2.21
N ASP A 137 12.64 -16.85 1.02
CA ASP A 137 11.47 -16.48 0.22
C ASP A 137 10.66 -17.71 -0.22
N LYS A 138 11.35 -18.80 -0.57
CA LYS A 138 10.73 -20.09 -0.94
C LYS A 138 10.03 -20.74 0.25
N ASP A 139 10.66 -20.73 1.41
CA ASP A 139 10.12 -21.29 2.63
C ASP A 139 8.84 -20.55 3.06
N ILE A 140 8.82 -19.22 2.91
CA ILE A 140 7.63 -18.39 3.17
C ILE A 140 6.51 -18.70 2.16
N MET A 141 6.82 -18.87 0.87
CA MET A 141 5.83 -19.23 -0.15
C MET A 141 5.25 -20.63 0.07
N GLU A 142 6.09 -21.62 0.39
CA GLU A 142 5.62 -22.97 0.76
C GLU A 142 4.71 -22.94 1.99
N PHE A 143 5.05 -22.12 2.99
CA PHE A 143 4.21 -21.92 4.16
C PHE A 143 2.84 -21.32 3.79
N ILE A 144 2.79 -20.26 2.97
CA ILE A 144 1.55 -19.63 2.52
C ILE A 144 0.69 -20.60 1.70
N GLN A 145 1.29 -21.34 0.76
CA GLN A 145 0.59 -22.35 -0.05
C GLN A 145 0.10 -23.54 0.81
N GLY A 146 0.83 -23.90 1.83
CA GLY A 146 0.44 -24.91 2.81
C GLY A 146 -0.80 -24.49 3.60
N VAL A 147 -0.89 -23.25 4.01
CA VAL A 147 -2.05 -22.68 4.71
C VAL A 147 -3.28 -22.61 3.80
N GLU A 148 -3.13 -22.14 2.55
CA GLU A 148 -4.24 -22.05 1.57
C GLU A 148 -4.76 -23.44 1.16
N SER A 149 -3.90 -24.46 1.13
CA SER A 149 -4.27 -25.84 0.78
C SER A 149 -4.83 -26.67 1.94
N GLY A 150 -5.00 -26.08 3.12
CA GLY A 150 -5.57 -26.74 4.31
C GLY A 150 -4.70 -27.85 4.92
N LYS A 151 -3.43 -27.92 4.56
CA LYS A 151 -2.46 -28.78 5.23
C LYS A 151 -1.90 -28.02 6.43
N GLU A 152 -2.30 -28.39 7.65
CA GLU A 152 -1.81 -27.79 8.89
C GLU A 152 -0.28 -27.95 9.04
N PRO A 153 0.47 -26.84 9.11
CA PRO A 153 1.88 -26.88 9.51
C PRO A 153 2.12 -26.34 10.93
N LEU A 154 1.09 -26.27 11.78
CA LEU A 154 1.21 -25.52 13.06
C LEU A 154 1.66 -26.36 14.27
N ARG A 155 2.00 -27.66 14.14
CA ARG A 155 2.37 -28.48 15.30
C ARG A 155 3.87 -28.85 15.43
N GLU A 156 4.68 -28.69 14.41
CA GLU A 156 6.10 -29.07 14.50
C GLU A 156 7.08 -27.91 14.77
N ALA A 157 6.69 -26.67 14.57
CA ALA A 157 7.55 -25.50 14.80
C ALA A 157 7.57 -24.99 16.26
N MET A 158 6.68 -25.48 17.11
CA MET A 158 6.72 -25.22 18.56
C MET A 158 7.31 -26.45 19.26
N GLY A 159 8.63 -26.59 19.13
CA GLY A 159 9.39 -27.60 19.86
C GLY A 159 9.09 -27.56 21.35
N THR A 160 8.43 -28.58 21.85
CA THR A 160 8.34 -28.92 23.26
C THR A 160 9.74 -29.14 23.79
N SER A 161 10.23 -28.15 24.56
CA SER A 161 11.26 -28.42 25.55
C SER A 161 10.54 -28.91 26.82
N ALA A 162 10.72 -30.19 27.11
CA ALA A 162 10.45 -30.76 28.41
C ALA A 162 11.52 -30.35 29.42
#